data_8dcc7d5cbe85318dfe63f2643b1b77dd
#
_entry.id   8dcc7d5cbe85318dfe63f2643b1b77dd
#
_cell.length_a   1.000
_cell.length_b   1.000
_cell.length_c   1.000
_cell.angle_alpha   90.00
_cell.angle_beta   90.00
_cell.angle_gamma   90.00
#
_symmetry.space_group_name_H-M   'P 1'
#
loop_
_entity.id
_entity.type
_entity.pdbx_description
1 polymer ?
#
loop_
_entity_poly.entity_id
_entity_poly.type
_entity_poly.pdbx_seq_one_letter_code
_entity_poly.pdbx_strand_id
1 'polypeptide(L)'
;VRVLDFEISDWFLQEGPFAGAIPGYKVRDAQIQLAQAIDETIQAKSVLVAEAGTGTGKTWAYLVPAFLSGGKVIVSTGTRTLQDQLYTKDVPRLKKIMALPVHVALLKGRSNYVCHYHLDRMEQDDRSLRSKEEVVQLRYIRQFADRSHSGDKTDCAKVPEDADIWGRATSTRENCLNQDCPFVKDCFMLKARRNAQEADVVVINHALFFADLVLKEEGIADLLPAADTVIFDEAHQLPDTATRFLGDTVATSQIMDFLKVTEVACLTQARDSARWSEACKKVEYYVKDLRLVAAGIDKLPGKKATYEQIPELDKFNEALANMEDELDKLVRMLVAVQERHPDLMAAAKSGTELRAKIYRWSHAALPEVEPDSAEENEEPENETSADTSQKNRQQDILVRWVEFGLHHLRLNSAPLSVHTFARYKKPEQAWVFTSATLSVYKDFSHFTRQLGLYNARTERWESPFNYKDKALLYVPNHLPETQSPDFAQAFVDTLLPLIKATPGGVLVLCTTLRAVDYFAHLLIKAFDKEDVDRPVMKQGESTRGQL
;
A
#
# COMPACT_ATOMS: atom_id res chain seq x y z
N VAL A 1 13.30 -40.23 -5.54
CA VAL A 1 12.80 -39.96 -4.18
C VAL A 1 11.52 -39.14 -4.36
N ARG A 2 10.38 -39.63 -3.86
CA ARG A 2 9.11 -38.89 -3.96
C ARG A 2 9.20 -37.69 -3.01
N VAL A 3 8.95 -36.48 -3.50
CA VAL A 3 8.94 -35.20 -2.76
C VAL A 3 7.98 -35.23 -1.56
N LEU A 4 7.01 -36.15 -1.56
CA LEU A 4 5.98 -36.35 -0.52
C LEU A 4 6.49 -37.10 0.73
N ASP A 5 7.72 -37.60 0.74
CA ASP A 5 8.28 -38.38 1.84
C ASP A 5 9.15 -37.54 2.81
N PHE A 6 9.30 -36.22 2.55
CA PHE A 6 10.06 -35.32 3.41
C PHE A 6 9.15 -34.58 4.39
N GLU A 7 9.53 -34.60 5.66
CA GLU A 7 8.96 -33.66 6.64
C GLU A 7 9.48 -32.23 6.34
N ILE A 8 8.79 -31.22 6.85
CA ILE A 8 9.16 -29.80 6.63
C ILE A 8 10.61 -29.53 7.04
N SER A 9 11.05 -30.11 8.17
CA SER A 9 12.43 -29.97 8.68
C SER A 9 13.48 -30.50 7.71
N ASP A 10 13.21 -31.60 7.02
CA ASP A 10 14.18 -32.30 6.19
C ASP A 10 14.69 -31.45 5.02
N TRP A 11 13.85 -30.52 4.54
CA TRP A 11 14.24 -29.59 3.48
C TRP A 11 15.42 -28.70 3.88
N PHE A 12 15.55 -28.37 5.17
CA PHE A 12 16.50 -27.42 5.72
C PHE A 12 17.72 -28.07 6.39
N LEU A 13 17.76 -29.40 6.55
CA LEU A 13 18.88 -30.11 7.16
C LEU A 13 20.12 -30.14 6.26
N GLN A 14 21.28 -30.47 6.86
CA GLN A 14 22.56 -30.56 6.15
C GLN A 14 22.57 -31.63 5.05
N GLU A 15 21.76 -32.67 5.22
CA GLU A 15 21.59 -33.76 4.23
C GLU A 15 20.34 -33.55 3.36
N GLY A 16 19.66 -32.41 3.56
CA GLY A 16 18.43 -32.07 2.86
C GLY A 16 18.63 -31.48 1.46
N PRO A 17 17.55 -31.34 0.70
CA PRO A 17 17.60 -30.86 -0.68
C PRO A 17 18.24 -29.49 -0.84
N PHE A 18 18.10 -28.57 0.13
CA PHE A 18 18.69 -27.25 0.05
C PHE A 18 20.21 -27.27 0.17
N ALA A 19 20.75 -28.11 1.02
CA ALA A 19 22.19 -28.26 1.17
C ALA A 19 22.84 -28.78 -0.12
N GLY A 20 22.19 -29.71 -0.81
CA GLY A 20 22.63 -30.21 -2.10
C GLY A 20 22.56 -29.20 -3.26
N ALA A 21 21.62 -28.25 -3.18
CA ALA A 21 21.34 -27.30 -4.27
C ALA A 21 22.01 -25.93 -4.09
N ILE A 22 22.46 -25.56 -2.88
CA ILE A 22 22.96 -24.23 -2.56
C ILE A 22 24.42 -24.32 -2.11
N PRO A 23 25.38 -23.83 -2.90
CA PRO A 23 26.78 -23.76 -2.48
C PRO A 23 26.94 -22.96 -1.17
N GLY A 24 27.61 -23.54 -0.18
CA GLY A 24 27.84 -22.89 1.10
C GLY A 24 26.60 -22.79 2.00
N TYR A 25 25.61 -23.63 1.77
CA TYR A 25 24.43 -23.71 2.62
C TYR A 25 24.80 -23.97 4.09
N LYS A 26 24.13 -23.27 4.99
CA LYS A 26 24.26 -23.45 6.44
C LYS A 26 22.90 -23.69 7.05
N VAL A 27 22.77 -24.77 7.78
CA VAL A 27 21.56 -25.06 8.57
C VAL A 27 21.36 -23.94 9.62
N ARG A 28 20.11 -23.55 9.79
CA ARG A 28 19.68 -22.56 10.78
C ARG A 28 18.48 -23.09 11.53
N ASP A 29 18.66 -23.41 12.81
CA ASP A 29 17.58 -23.97 13.64
C ASP A 29 16.35 -23.02 13.69
N ALA A 30 16.58 -21.72 13.77
CA ALA A 30 15.51 -20.73 13.70
C ALA A 30 14.67 -20.81 12.41
N GLN A 31 15.30 -21.13 11.27
CA GLN A 31 14.59 -21.30 9.99
C GLN A 31 13.72 -22.57 10.01
N ILE A 32 14.26 -23.66 10.55
CA ILE A 32 13.53 -24.95 10.66
C ILE A 32 12.33 -24.79 11.57
N GLN A 33 12.53 -24.24 12.77
CA GLN A 33 11.47 -24.03 13.75
C GLN A 33 10.37 -23.11 13.22
N LEU A 34 10.75 -22.03 12.53
CA LEU A 34 9.79 -21.14 11.88
C LEU A 34 8.98 -21.88 10.81
N ALA A 35 9.62 -22.69 9.97
CA ALA A 35 8.93 -23.44 8.93
C ALA A 35 7.95 -24.47 9.52
N GLN A 36 8.34 -25.15 10.60
CA GLN A 36 7.48 -26.08 11.33
C GLN A 36 6.28 -25.36 11.97
N ALA A 37 6.50 -24.23 12.66
CA ALA A 37 5.43 -23.45 13.27
C ALA A 37 4.42 -22.93 12.22
N ILE A 38 4.89 -22.58 11.02
CA ILE A 38 4.02 -22.17 9.91
C ILE A 38 3.22 -23.35 9.38
N ASP A 39 3.84 -24.51 9.19
CA ASP A 39 3.15 -25.71 8.74
C ASP A 39 2.05 -26.14 9.72
N GLU A 40 2.36 -26.20 11.01
CA GLU A 40 1.39 -26.47 12.08
C GLU A 40 0.22 -25.47 12.05
N THR A 41 0.52 -24.18 11.80
CA THR A 41 -0.51 -23.14 11.70
C THR A 41 -1.41 -23.34 10.49
N ILE A 42 -0.86 -23.72 9.34
CA ILE A 42 -1.60 -24.04 8.12
C ILE A 42 -2.53 -25.24 8.35
N GLN A 43 -2.02 -26.31 8.95
CA GLN A 43 -2.80 -27.51 9.24
C GLN A 43 -3.91 -27.26 10.26
N ALA A 44 -3.63 -26.46 11.30
CA ALA A 44 -4.59 -26.11 12.34
C ALA A 44 -5.56 -24.98 11.93
N LYS A 45 -5.39 -24.35 10.75
CA LYS A 45 -6.18 -23.19 10.28
C LYS A 45 -6.24 -22.04 11.29
N SER A 46 -5.14 -21.86 12.00
CA SER A 46 -5.01 -20.92 13.12
C SER A 46 -4.30 -19.63 12.72
N VAL A 47 -3.85 -18.85 13.71
CA VAL A 47 -3.12 -17.57 13.51
C VAL A 47 -1.77 -17.66 14.18
N LEU A 48 -0.70 -17.36 13.43
CA LEU A 48 0.66 -17.23 13.94
C LEU A 48 1.19 -15.81 13.71
N VAL A 49 1.76 -15.22 14.75
CA VAL A 49 2.56 -13.98 14.69
C VAL A 49 4.01 -14.33 15.01
N ALA A 50 4.85 -14.30 13.99
CA ALA A 50 6.21 -14.80 13.97
C ALA A 50 7.24 -13.67 13.80
N GLU A 51 7.98 -13.35 14.85
CA GLU A 51 9.15 -12.48 14.74
C GLU A 51 10.39 -13.32 14.47
N ALA A 52 10.99 -13.16 13.29
CA ALA A 52 12.22 -13.85 12.95
C ALA A 52 13.26 -12.83 12.47
N GLY A 53 14.35 -12.71 13.23
CA GLY A 53 15.41 -11.74 12.98
C GLY A 53 15.99 -11.81 11.59
N THR A 54 16.70 -10.75 11.17
CA THR A 54 17.35 -10.70 9.85
C THR A 54 18.32 -11.86 9.67
N GLY A 55 18.35 -12.46 8.46
CA GLY A 55 19.23 -13.58 8.15
C GLY A 55 18.74 -14.97 8.53
N THR A 56 17.56 -15.10 9.19
CA THR A 56 16.94 -16.41 9.47
C THR A 56 16.51 -17.15 8.21
N GLY A 57 16.25 -16.44 7.11
CA GLY A 57 15.75 -17.06 5.87
C GLY A 57 14.25 -17.21 5.84
N LYS A 58 13.52 -16.24 6.41
CA LYS A 58 12.05 -16.18 6.49
C LYS A 58 11.33 -16.59 5.21
N THR A 59 11.78 -16.06 4.08
CA THR A 59 11.13 -16.28 2.78
C THR A 59 10.95 -17.77 2.48
N TRP A 60 12.01 -18.54 2.62
CA TRP A 60 11.93 -19.98 2.35
C TRP A 60 11.23 -20.74 3.48
N ALA A 61 11.36 -20.26 4.73
CA ALA A 61 10.65 -20.85 5.85
C ALA A 61 9.12 -20.79 5.70
N TYR A 62 8.57 -19.77 5.04
CA TYR A 62 7.12 -19.74 4.77
C TYR A 62 6.73 -20.28 3.40
N LEU A 63 7.59 -20.19 2.37
CA LEU A 63 7.25 -20.70 1.04
C LEU A 63 7.23 -22.24 0.98
N VAL A 64 8.11 -22.91 1.73
CA VAL A 64 8.16 -24.39 1.72
C VAL A 64 6.85 -24.99 2.22
N PRO A 65 6.35 -24.66 3.43
CA PRO A 65 5.05 -25.17 3.86
C PRO A 65 3.90 -24.68 2.98
N ALA A 66 3.97 -23.45 2.45
CA ALA A 66 2.97 -22.93 1.51
C ALA A 66 2.88 -23.78 0.23
N PHE A 67 4.00 -24.21 -0.34
CA PHE A 67 4.02 -25.05 -1.55
C PHE A 67 3.60 -26.50 -1.29
N LEU A 68 3.83 -26.99 -0.09
CA LEU A 68 3.49 -28.36 0.32
C LEU A 68 2.06 -28.49 0.85
N SER A 69 1.40 -27.40 1.22
CA SER A 69 0.06 -27.41 1.83
C SER A 69 -1.03 -27.99 0.93
N GLY A 70 -0.84 -27.96 -0.40
CA GLY A 70 -1.85 -28.39 -1.37
C GLY A 70 -3.09 -27.51 -1.47
N GLY A 71 -3.21 -26.48 -0.62
CA GLY A 71 -4.26 -25.49 -0.64
C GLY A 71 -3.85 -24.22 -1.41
N LYS A 72 -4.82 -23.34 -1.64
CA LYS A 72 -4.55 -22.03 -2.26
C LYS A 72 -3.96 -21.05 -1.24
N VAL A 73 -2.81 -20.47 -1.57
CA VAL A 73 -2.07 -19.57 -0.69
C VAL A 73 -1.95 -18.17 -1.30
N ILE A 74 -2.20 -17.15 -0.49
CA ILE A 74 -1.88 -15.76 -0.81
C ILE A 74 -0.66 -15.35 0.02
N VAL A 75 0.39 -14.86 -0.65
CA VAL A 75 1.55 -14.25 0.00
C VAL A 75 1.50 -12.75 -0.24
N SER A 76 1.28 -11.99 0.82
CA SER A 76 1.20 -10.54 0.81
C SER A 76 2.48 -9.94 1.37
N THR A 77 3.14 -9.05 0.64
CA THR A 77 4.40 -8.41 1.05
C THR A 77 4.23 -6.91 1.28
N GLY A 78 5.17 -6.27 1.99
CA GLY A 78 5.07 -4.85 2.32
C GLY A 78 5.23 -3.91 1.11
N THR A 79 6.10 -4.23 0.16
CA THR A 79 6.43 -3.33 -0.96
C THR A 79 6.39 -4.04 -2.31
N ARG A 80 6.24 -3.24 -3.38
CA ARG A 80 6.31 -3.76 -4.77
C ARG A 80 7.66 -4.39 -5.08
N THR A 81 8.74 -3.82 -4.56
CA THR A 81 10.11 -4.35 -4.78
C THR A 81 10.27 -5.74 -4.18
N LEU A 82 9.78 -5.95 -2.95
CA LEU A 82 9.78 -7.27 -2.31
C LEU A 82 8.88 -8.26 -3.05
N GLN A 83 7.73 -7.80 -3.52
CA GLN A 83 6.82 -8.59 -4.34
C GLN A 83 7.49 -9.09 -5.63
N ASP A 84 8.18 -8.19 -6.34
CA ASP A 84 8.90 -8.53 -7.57
C ASP A 84 10.10 -9.46 -7.27
N GLN A 85 10.87 -9.20 -6.21
CA GLN A 85 11.97 -10.06 -5.78
C GLN A 85 11.48 -11.48 -5.45
N LEU A 86 10.43 -11.59 -4.66
CA LEU A 86 9.84 -12.87 -4.29
C LEU A 86 9.44 -13.66 -5.54
N TYR A 87 8.72 -13.03 -6.47
CA TYR A 87 8.21 -13.66 -7.68
C TYR A 87 9.30 -14.01 -8.69
N THR A 88 10.28 -13.11 -8.91
CA THR A 88 11.28 -13.28 -9.98
C THR A 88 12.54 -14.03 -9.54
N LYS A 89 12.87 -14.03 -8.25
CA LYS A 89 14.12 -14.64 -7.72
C LYS A 89 13.84 -15.82 -6.80
N ASP A 90 13.07 -15.62 -5.72
CA ASP A 90 12.91 -16.65 -4.67
C ASP A 90 12.03 -17.81 -5.14
N VAL A 91 10.86 -17.52 -5.68
CA VAL A 91 9.91 -18.53 -6.17
C VAL A 91 10.51 -19.43 -7.25
N PRO A 92 11.14 -18.92 -8.35
CA PRO A 92 11.71 -19.77 -9.37
C PRO A 92 12.84 -20.68 -8.85
N ARG A 93 13.68 -20.13 -7.94
CA ARG A 93 14.76 -20.89 -7.33
C ARG A 93 14.22 -22.03 -6.47
N LEU A 94 13.22 -21.73 -5.64
CA LEU A 94 12.61 -22.72 -4.77
C LEU A 94 11.88 -23.82 -5.57
N LYS A 95 11.07 -23.43 -6.58
CA LYS A 95 10.39 -24.40 -7.48
C LYS A 95 11.39 -25.34 -8.16
N LYS A 96 12.54 -24.82 -8.61
CA LYS A 96 13.58 -25.65 -9.23
C LYS A 96 14.16 -26.68 -8.27
N ILE A 97 14.39 -26.28 -7.01
CA ILE A 97 14.97 -27.19 -6.00
C ILE A 97 13.93 -28.21 -5.55
N MET A 98 12.71 -27.78 -5.30
CA MET A 98 11.63 -28.65 -4.81
C MET A 98 11.06 -29.55 -5.91
N ALA A 99 11.29 -29.23 -7.18
CA ALA A 99 10.75 -29.95 -8.35
C ALA A 99 9.22 -30.14 -8.29
N LEU A 100 8.49 -29.17 -7.71
CA LEU A 100 7.03 -29.18 -7.58
C LEU A 100 6.35 -28.44 -8.73
N PRO A 101 5.23 -28.97 -9.26
CA PRO A 101 4.45 -28.34 -10.32
C PRO A 101 3.52 -27.23 -9.78
N VAL A 102 4.00 -26.42 -8.83
CA VAL A 102 3.21 -25.33 -8.22
C VAL A 102 3.07 -24.19 -9.23
N HIS A 103 1.84 -23.77 -9.49
CA HIS A 103 1.58 -22.59 -10.30
C HIS A 103 1.56 -21.34 -9.41
N VAL A 104 2.48 -20.41 -9.65
CA VAL A 104 2.59 -19.15 -8.88
C VAL A 104 2.29 -17.97 -9.78
N ALA A 105 1.38 -17.10 -9.36
CA ALA A 105 1.03 -15.88 -10.08
C ALA A 105 1.41 -14.64 -9.27
N LEU A 106 1.76 -13.57 -10.01
CA LEU A 106 1.95 -12.22 -9.49
C LEU A 106 0.73 -11.38 -9.85
N LEU A 107 0.12 -10.74 -8.85
CA LEU A 107 -0.97 -9.80 -9.08
C LEU A 107 -0.66 -8.45 -8.44
N LYS A 108 -0.67 -7.42 -9.25
CA LYS A 108 -0.49 -6.02 -8.84
C LYS A 108 -1.79 -5.22 -8.98
N GLY A 109 -1.84 -4.06 -8.35
CA GLY A 109 -2.95 -3.13 -8.56
C GLY A 109 -3.02 -2.62 -10.00
N ARG A 110 -4.20 -2.27 -10.44
CA ARG A 110 -4.57 -1.86 -11.81
C ARG A 110 -3.63 -0.79 -12.42
N SER A 111 -3.21 0.19 -11.62
CA SER A 111 -2.29 1.26 -12.02
C SER A 111 -0.84 0.80 -12.30
N ASN A 112 -0.56 -0.50 -12.20
CA ASN A 112 0.73 -1.07 -12.58
C ASN A 112 0.71 -1.72 -13.97
N TYR A 113 -0.45 -1.83 -14.60
CA TYR A 113 -0.59 -2.43 -15.93
C TYR A 113 -0.91 -1.38 -16.98
N VAL A 114 -0.26 -1.47 -18.12
CA VAL A 114 -0.58 -0.65 -19.30
C VAL A 114 -2.02 -0.88 -19.72
N CYS A 115 -2.73 0.20 -20.05
CA CYS A 115 -4.11 0.14 -20.53
C CYS A 115 -4.19 0.47 -22.00
N HIS A 116 -4.54 -0.50 -22.84
CA HIS A 116 -4.68 -0.31 -24.29
C HIS A 116 -5.68 0.78 -24.64
N TYR A 117 -6.81 0.87 -23.91
CA TYR A 117 -7.81 1.90 -24.12
C TYR A 117 -7.27 3.32 -23.87
N HIS A 118 -6.51 3.50 -22.81
CA HIS A 118 -5.92 4.80 -22.51
C HIS A 118 -4.78 5.16 -23.46
N LEU A 119 -3.98 4.18 -23.90
CA LEU A 119 -2.97 4.40 -24.94
C LEU A 119 -3.60 4.86 -26.26
N ASP A 120 -4.64 4.15 -26.71
CA ASP A 120 -5.36 4.49 -27.94
C ASP A 120 -5.93 5.92 -27.90
N ARG A 121 -6.54 6.31 -26.78
CA ARG A 121 -7.02 7.68 -26.57
C ARG A 121 -5.92 8.73 -26.59
N MET A 122 -4.76 8.42 -25.99
CA MET A 122 -3.62 9.36 -25.99
C MET A 122 -3.03 9.54 -27.39
N GLU A 123 -3.06 8.52 -28.23
CA GLU A 123 -2.60 8.60 -29.62
C GLU A 123 -3.57 9.39 -30.51
N GLN A 124 -4.87 9.36 -30.21
CA GLN A 124 -5.89 10.11 -30.95
C GLN A 124 -5.99 11.60 -30.55
N ASP A 125 -5.49 11.97 -29.37
CA ASP A 125 -5.55 13.33 -28.85
C ASP A 125 -4.15 13.91 -28.61
N ASP A 126 -3.59 14.53 -29.66
CA ASP A 126 -2.28 15.19 -29.61
C ASP A 126 -2.18 16.29 -28.53
N ARG A 127 -3.32 16.83 -28.05
CA ARG A 127 -3.37 17.85 -26.99
C ARG A 127 -3.19 17.26 -25.59
N SER A 128 -3.29 15.95 -25.47
CA SER A 128 -3.11 15.24 -24.20
C SER A 128 -1.64 15.19 -23.75
N LEU A 129 -0.69 15.34 -24.68
CA LEU A 129 0.76 15.25 -24.40
C LEU A 129 1.33 16.64 -24.05
N ARG A 130 2.01 16.73 -22.92
CA ARG A 130 2.48 18.00 -22.34
C ARG A 130 3.90 18.39 -22.77
N SER A 131 4.70 17.43 -23.25
CA SER A 131 6.09 17.65 -23.63
C SER A 131 6.55 16.74 -24.77
N LYS A 132 7.66 17.11 -25.44
CA LYS A 132 8.30 16.24 -26.44
C LYS A 132 8.79 14.92 -25.84
N GLU A 133 9.18 14.93 -24.59
CA GLU A 133 9.59 13.74 -23.86
C GLU A 133 8.44 12.76 -23.69
N GLU A 134 7.24 13.23 -23.32
CA GLU A 134 6.06 12.38 -23.22
C GLU A 134 5.68 11.74 -24.56
N VAL A 135 5.90 12.41 -25.69
CA VAL A 135 5.69 11.82 -27.04
C VAL A 135 6.63 10.62 -27.26
N VAL A 136 7.88 10.76 -26.86
CA VAL A 136 8.87 9.68 -26.97
C VAL A 136 8.53 8.53 -26.02
N GLN A 137 8.15 8.85 -24.77
CA GLN A 137 7.73 7.87 -23.78
C GLN A 137 6.49 7.11 -24.24
N LEU A 138 5.48 7.78 -24.82
CA LEU A 138 4.27 7.13 -25.34
C LEU A 138 4.61 6.08 -26.40
N ARG A 139 5.53 6.41 -27.33
CA ARG A 139 5.98 5.45 -28.35
C ARG A 139 6.65 4.22 -27.73
N TYR A 140 7.48 4.40 -26.70
CA TYR A 140 8.09 3.28 -26.00
C TYR A 140 7.06 2.43 -25.25
N ILE A 141 6.08 3.06 -24.59
CA ILE A 141 5.01 2.33 -23.90
C ILE A 141 4.17 1.53 -24.91
N ARG A 142 3.86 2.09 -26.10
CA ARG A 142 3.12 1.38 -27.14
C ARG A 142 3.89 0.18 -27.67
N GLN A 143 5.15 0.36 -28.03
CA GLN A 143 6.02 -0.76 -28.45
C GLN A 143 6.15 -1.84 -27.39
N PHE A 144 6.20 -1.44 -26.12
CA PHE A 144 6.20 -2.36 -25.00
C PHE A 144 4.88 -3.12 -24.89
N ALA A 145 3.74 -2.42 -24.94
CA ALA A 145 2.41 -3.03 -24.87
C ALA A 145 2.18 -4.07 -25.98
N ASP A 146 2.67 -3.80 -27.19
CA ASP A 146 2.51 -4.71 -28.34
C ASP A 146 3.35 -6.00 -28.21
N ARG A 147 4.39 -6.01 -27.39
CA ARG A 147 5.32 -7.15 -27.22
C ARG A 147 5.23 -7.83 -25.86
N SER A 148 4.69 -7.14 -24.87
CA SER A 148 4.64 -7.62 -23.50
C SER A 148 3.56 -8.69 -23.34
N HIS A 149 3.87 -9.70 -22.54
CA HIS A 149 2.88 -10.66 -22.05
C HIS A 149 2.24 -10.20 -20.73
N SER A 150 2.98 -9.50 -19.89
CA SER A 150 2.54 -9.03 -18.57
C SER A 150 1.84 -7.68 -18.61
N GLY A 151 2.30 -6.78 -19.49
CA GLY A 151 1.89 -5.37 -19.50
C GLY A 151 2.27 -4.61 -18.23
N ASP A 152 3.13 -5.18 -17.37
CA ASP A 152 3.59 -4.53 -16.14
C ASP A 152 4.53 -3.37 -16.49
N LYS A 153 4.22 -2.18 -15.99
CA LYS A 153 5.01 -0.96 -16.27
C LYS A 153 6.46 -1.07 -15.81
N THR A 154 6.74 -1.90 -14.79
CA THR A 154 8.11 -2.12 -14.28
C THR A 154 9.01 -2.81 -15.29
N ASP A 155 8.43 -3.55 -16.25
CA ASP A 155 9.15 -4.21 -17.33
C ASP A 155 9.48 -3.26 -18.50
N CYS A 156 8.93 -2.04 -18.50
CA CYS A 156 9.17 -1.04 -19.54
C CYS A 156 10.45 -0.23 -19.23
N ALA A 157 11.61 -0.81 -19.45
CA ALA A 157 12.92 -0.27 -19.06
C ALA A 157 13.27 1.12 -19.65
N LYS A 158 12.58 1.56 -20.72
CA LYS A 158 12.86 2.84 -21.40
C LYS A 158 12.07 4.04 -20.83
N VAL A 159 11.13 3.79 -19.92
CA VAL A 159 10.31 4.83 -19.30
C VAL A 159 10.41 4.68 -17.78
N PRO A 160 10.87 5.72 -17.05
CA PRO A 160 10.96 5.68 -15.59
C PRO A 160 9.62 5.30 -14.95
N GLU A 161 9.65 4.51 -13.88
CA GLU A 161 8.43 4.03 -13.20
C GLU A 161 7.59 5.16 -12.59
N ASP A 162 8.22 6.28 -12.25
CA ASP A 162 7.63 7.48 -11.65
C ASP A 162 7.28 8.56 -12.70
N ALA A 163 7.49 8.30 -14.00
CA ALA A 163 7.15 9.25 -15.05
C ALA A 163 5.65 9.58 -15.05
N ASP A 164 5.30 10.86 -15.16
CA ASP A 164 3.92 11.38 -15.12
C ASP A 164 2.99 10.74 -16.15
N ILE A 165 3.56 10.29 -17.27
CA ILE A 165 2.81 9.65 -18.36
C ILE A 165 2.07 8.39 -17.88
N TRP A 166 2.59 7.67 -16.86
CA TRP A 166 1.95 6.46 -16.33
C TRP A 166 0.57 6.71 -15.73
N GLY A 167 0.35 7.89 -15.16
CA GLY A 167 -0.97 8.29 -14.66
C GLY A 167 -2.07 8.31 -15.73
N ARG A 168 -1.67 8.40 -17.01
CA ARG A 168 -2.57 8.43 -18.18
C ARG A 168 -2.50 7.16 -19.02
N ALA A 169 -1.37 6.45 -19.01
CA ALA A 169 -1.17 5.20 -19.75
C ALA A 169 -1.68 3.96 -19.01
N THR A 170 -2.03 4.08 -17.74
CA THR A 170 -2.63 3.03 -16.91
C THR A 170 -4.08 3.40 -16.55
N SER A 171 -4.81 2.51 -15.89
CA SER A 171 -6.18 2.78 -15.47
C SER A 171 -6.33 2.80 -13.95
N THR A 172 -7.36 3.51 -13.49
CA THR A 172 -7.85 3.48 -12.11
C THR A 172 -9.20 2.77 -12.06
N ARG A 173 -9.78 2.61 -10.86
CA ARG A 173 -11.13 2.05 -10.70
C ARG A 173 -12.18 2.94 -11.38
N GLU A 174 -12.01 4.25 -11.25
CA GLU A 174 -12.97 5.27 -11.68
C GLU A 174 -12.98 5.45 -13.21
N ASN A 175 -11.83 5.24 -13.89
CA ASN A 175 -11.70 5.51 -15.32
C ASN A 175 -11.67 4.25 -16.19
N CYS A 176 -11.83 3.05 -15.61
CA CYS A 176 -11.86 1.79 -16.34
C CYS A 176 -13.28 1.44 -16.79
N LEU A 177 -13.43 1.11 -18.07
CA LEU A 177 -14.71 0.71 -18.66
C LEU A 177 -15.15 -0.73 -18.33
N ASN A 178 -14.33 -1.49 -17.59
CA ASN A 178 -14.61 -2.87 -17.19
C ASN A 178 -15.02 -3.76 -18.38
N GLN A 179 -16.20 -4.37 -18.33
CA GLN A 179 -16.69 -5.31 -19.38
C GLN A 179 -17.03 -4.60 -20.70
N ASP A 180 -17.34 -3.29 -20.64
CA ASP A 180 -17.69 -2.49 -21.84
C ASP A 180 -16.46 -1.98 -22.60
N CYS A 181 -15.25 -2.35 -22.13
CA CYS A 181 -14.01 -1.92 -22.75
C CYS A 181 -13.79 -2.64 -24.09
N PRO A 182 -13.53 -1.91 -25.20
CA PRO A 182 -13.25 -2.52 -26.51
C PRO A 182 -12.01 -3.42 -26.47
N PHE A 183 -11.08 -3.19 -25.55
CA PHE A 183 -9.86 -3.98 -25.37
C PHE A 183 -9.95 -5.01 -24.23
N VAL A 184 -11.15 -5.41 -23.81
CA VAL A 184 -11.36 -6.32 -22.66
C VAL A 184 -10.64 -7.67 -22.85
N LYS A 185 -10.58 -8.19 -24.09
CA LYS A 185 -9.92 -9.48 -24.41
C LYS A 185 -8.40 -9.42 -24.25
N ASP A 186 -7.81 -8.26 -24.52
CA ASP A 186 -6.36 -8.04 -24.47
C ASP A 186 -5.88 -7.38 -23.18
N CYS A 187 -6.80 -7.04 -22.29
CA CYS A 187 -6.52 -6.35 -21.05
C CYS A 187 -5.54 -7.12 -20.15
N PHE A 188 -4.34 -6.56 -19.94
CA PHE A 188 -3.29 -7.15 -19.12
C PHE A 188 -3.72 -7.38 -17.67
N MET A 189 -4.44 -6.43 -17.08
CA MET A 189 -4.95 -6.56 -15.72
C MET A 189 -5.93 -7.74 -15.58
N LEU A 190 -6.82 -7.94 -16.56
CA LEU A 190 -7.75 -9.08 -16.55
C LEU A 190 -7.03 -10.40 -16.79
N LYS A 191 -6.00 -10.42 -17.65
CA LYS A 191 -5.16 -11.61 -17.86
C LYS A 191 -4.43 -11.97 -16.55
N ALA A 192 -3.81 -10.99 -15.87
CA ALA A 192 -3.13 -11.20 -14.58
C ALA A 192 -4.11 -11.70 -13.52
N ARG A 193 -5.34 -11.18 -13.47
CA ARG A 193 -6.37 -11.61 -12.52
C ARG A 193 -6.83 -13.06 -12.77
N ARG A 194 -7.04 -13.45 -14.04
CA ARG A 194 -7.38 -14.85 -14.38
C ARG A 194 -6.25 -15.79 -13.97
N ASN A 195 -5.01 -15.44 -14.31
CA ASN A 195 -3.84 -16.21 -13.89
C ASN A 195 -3.75 -16.39 -12.36
N ALA A 196 -4.05 -15.32 -11.59
CA ALA A 196 -4.11 -15.40 -10.14
C ALA A 196 -5.26 -16.30 -9.63
N GLN A 197 -6.38 -16.33 -10.31
CA GLN A 197 -7.51 -17.21 -9.97
C GLN A 197 -7.16 -18.69 -10.15
N GLU A 198 -6.35 -19.03 -11.15
CA GLU A 198 -5.93 -20.40 -11.48
C GLU A 198 -4.71 -20.85 -10.69
N ALA A 199 -3.92 -19.92 -10.13
CA ALA A 199 -2.69 -20.22 -9.43
C ALA A 199 -2.90 -20.87 -8.07
N ASP A 200 -1.96 -21.74 -7.67
CA ASP A 200 -1.90 -22.33 -6.34
C ASP A 200 -1.41 -21.32 -5.30
N VAL A 201 -0.45 -20.48 -5.69
CA VAL A 201 0.11 -19.42 -4.86
C VAL A 201 0.03 -18.07 -5.57
N VAL A 202 -0.52 -17.06 -4.92
CA VAL A 202 -0.65 -15.70 -5.46
C VAL A 202 0.19 -14.73 -4.65
N VAL A 203 1.14 -14.08 -5.30
CA VAL A 203 1.99 -13.04 -4.69
C VAL A 203 1.36 -11.67 -4.93
N ILE A 204 1.08 -10.95 -3.84
CA ILE A 204 0.48 -9.62 -3.85
C ILE A 204 1.24 -8.67 -2.92
N ASN A 205 0.83 -7.41 -2.84
CA ASN A 205 1.23 -6.52 -1.75
C ASN A 205 0.08 -6.25 -0.78
N HIS A 206 0.41 -5.76 0.42
CA HIS A 206 -0.59 -5.45 1.46
C HIS A 206 -1.68 -4.49 0.97
N ALA A 207 -1.30 -3.49 0.17
CA ALA A 207 -2.24 -2.53 -0.39
C ALA A 207 -3.34 -3.20 -1.25
N LEU A 208 -2.96 -4.20 -2.06
CA LEU A 208 -3.93 -4.94 -2.88
C LEU A 208 -4.81 -5.85 -2.03
N PHE A 209 -4.26 -6.43 -0.95
CA PHE A 209 -5.03 -7.22 0.01
C PHE A 209 -6.15 -6.39 0.66
N PHE A 210 -5.81 -5.21 1.18
CA PHE A 210 -6.79 -4.32 1.78
C PHE A 210 -7.79 -3.76 0.76
N ALA A 211 -7.34 -3.46 -0.47
CA ALA A 211 -8.26 -3.06 -1.54
C ALA A 211 -9.30 -4.14 -1.86
N ASP A 212 -8.91 -5.42 -1.83
CA ASP A 212 -9.82 -6.55 -2.01
C ASP A 212 -10.83 -6.64 -0.85
N LEU A 213 -10.37 -6.46 0.40
CA LEU A 213 -11.25 -6.48 1.57
C LEU A 213 -12.34 -5.40 1.48
N VAL A 214 -11.96 -4.16 1.15
CA VAL A 214 -12.91 -3.05 1.00
C VAL A 214 -13.92 -3.35 -0.11
N LEU A 215 -13.48 -3.88 -1.25
CA LEU A 215 -14.39 -4.22 -2.35
C LEU A 215 -15.35 -5.36 -2.00
N LYS A 216 -14.92 -6.33 -1.21
CA LYS A 216 -15.78 -7.41 -0.70
C LYS A 216 -16.84 -6.90 0.27
N GLU A 217 -16.49 -5.98 1.15
CA GLU A 217 -17.45 -5.32 2.04
C GLU A 217 -18.51 -4.53 1.27
N GLU A 218 -18.12 -3.85 0.20
CA GLU A 218 -19.01 -3.12 -0.69
C GLU A 218 -19.84 -4.03 -1.61
N GLY A 219 -19.59 -5.35 -1.61
CA GLY A 219 -20.30 -6.32 -2.47
C GLY A 219 -20.05 -6.15 -3.97
N ILE A 220 -18.95 -5.47 -4.36
CA ILE A 220 -18.73 -5.06 -5.75
C ILE A 220 -18.02 -6.13 -6.56
N ALA A 221 -16.95 -6.71 -6.06
CA ALA A 221 -16.19 -7.77 -6.73
C ALA A 221 -15.07 -8.34 -5.87
N ASP A 222 -14.72 -9.60 -6.08
CA ASP A 222 -13.50 -10.21 -5.55
C ASP A 222 -12.33 -9.94 -6.49
N LEU A 223 -11.30 -9.24 -6.03
CA LEU A 223 -10.03 -9.08 -6.79
C LEU A 223 -9.16 -10.33 -6.65
N LEU A 224 -9.12 -10.88 -5.43
CA LEU A 224 -8.30 -12.03 -5.06
C LEU A 224 -9.13 -13.31 -5.04
N PRO A 225 -8.52 -14.46 -5.38
CA PRO A 225 -9.18 -15.75 -5.18
C PRO A 225 -9.44 -16.03 -3.69
N ALA A 226 -10.38 -16.92 -3.42
CA ALA A 226 -10.48 -17.51 -2.10
C ALA A 226 -9.18 -18.27 -1.78
N ALA A 227 -8.64 -18.12 -0.59
CA ALA A 227 -7.41 -18.76 -0.17
C ALA A 227 -7.60 -19.51 1.15
N ASP A 228 -6.92 -20.64 1.28
CA ASP A 228 -6.89 -21.43 2.51
C ASP A 228 -5.88 -20.87 3.50
N THR A 229 -4.83 -20.22 2.99
CA THR A 229 -3.77 -19.62 3.79
C THR A 229 -3.42 -18.24 3.29
N VAL A 230 -3.24 -17.28 4.20
CA VAL A 230 -2.69 -15.96 3.92
C VAL A 230 -1.42 -15.75 4.73
N ILE A 231 -0.32 -15.46 4.04
CA ILE A 231 0.97 -15.15 4.65
C ILE A 231 1.24 -13.66 4.44
N PHE A 232 1.43 -12.93 5.54
CA PHE A 232 1.78 -11.52 5.54
C PHE A 232 3.27 -11.39 5.86
N ASP A 233 4.08 -11.13 4.84
CA ASP A 233 5.52 -10.88 4.99
C ASP A 233 5.77 -9.38 5.19
N GLU A 234 6.76 -9.02 6.02
CA GLU A 234 6.98 -7.66 6.54
C GLU A 234 5.71 -7.10 7.22
N ALA A 235 5.09 -7.93 8.04
CA ALA A 235 3.80 -7.68 8.67
C ALA A 235 3.77 -6.43 9.57
N HIS A 236 4.93 -5.92 9.99
CA HIS A 236 5.05 -4.65 10.73
C HIS A 236 4.44 -3.45 9.97
N GLN A 237 4.29 -3.55 8.64
CA GLN A 237 3.69 -2.49 7.80
C GLN A 237 2.16 -2.59 7.71
N LEU A 238 1.56 -3.69 8.20
CA LEU A 238 0.13 -3.91 8.06
C LEU A 238 -0.73 -2.87 8.81
N PRO A 239 -0.43 -2.49 10.07
CA PRO A 239 -1.25 -1.50 10.77
C PRO A 239 -1.36 -0.18 10.00
N ASP A 240 -0.23 0.36 9.53
CA ASP A 240 -0.21 1.60 8.76
C ASP A 240 -0.94 1.46 7.42
N THR A 241 -0.78 0.32 6.75
CA THR A 241 -1.45 0.06 5.48
C THR A 241 -2.95 -0.09 5.69
N ALA A 242 -3.38 -0.84 6.70
CA ALA A 242 -4.79 -1.00 7.07
C ALA A 242 -5.44 0.36 7.37
N THR A 243 -4.79 1.18 8.18
CA THR A 243 -5.26 2.52 8.54
C THR A 243 -5.51 3.39 7.29
N ARG A 244 -4.61 3.32 6.29
CA ARG A 244 -4.79 4.05 5.03
C ARG A 244 -5.94 3.54 4.17
N PHE A 245 -6.18 2.23 4.16
CA PHE A 245 -7.23 1.63 3.32
C PHE A 245 -8.61 1.62 3.97
N LEU A 246 -8.66 1.54 5.30
CA LEU A 246 -9.90 1.63 6.07
C LEU A 246 -10.29 3.09 6.37
N GLY A 247 -9.45 4.04 6.00
CA GLY A 247 -9.73 5.46 6.05
C GLY A 247 -10.43 5.99 4.80
N ASP A 248 -11.10 7.11 4.93
CA ASP A 248 -11.71 7.82 3.82
C ASP A 248 -10.85 9.02 3.40
N THR A 249 -10.78 9.23 2.10
CA THR A 249 -10.19 10.45 1.52
C THR A 249 -11.17 11.06 0.52
N VAL A 250 -11.44 12.35 0.64
CA VAL A 250 -12.19 13.13 -0.33
C VAL A 250 -11.37 14.32 -0.77
N ALA A 251 -11.07 14.40 -2.07
CA ALA A 251 -10.39 15.55 -2.65
C ALA A 251 -11.38 16.51 -3.31
N THR A 252 -11.16 17.81 -3.18
CA THR A 252 -11.96 18.82 -3.90
C THR A 252 -11.91 18.62 -5.41
N SER A 253 -10.79 18.14 -5.98
CA SER A 253 -10.70 17.76 -7.39
C SER A 253 -11.66 16.65 -7.78
N GLN A 254 -11.85 15.66 -6.91
CA GLN A 254 -12.80 14.57 -7.12
C GLN A 254 -14.25 15.09 -7.17
N ILE A 255 -14.60 16.04 -6.29
CA ILE A 255 -15.91 16.70 -6.34
C ILE A 255 -16.07 17.46 -7.65
N MET A 256 -15.06 18.23 -8.07
CA MET A 256 -15.09 18.99 -9.33
C MET A 256 -15.24 18.10 -10.57
N ASP A 257 -14.58 16.94 -10.60
CA ASP A 257 -14.71 16.00 -11.70
C ASP A 257 -16.07 15.32 -11.70
N PHE A 258 -16.61 14.96 -10.52
CA PHE A 258 -17.99 14.50 -10.38
C PHE A 258 -19.00 15.53 -10.94
N LEU A 259 -18.85 16.81 -10.61
CA LEU A 259 -19.74 17.87 -11.11
C LEU A 259 -19.72 17.96 -12.64
N LYS A 260 -18.54 17.91 -13.28
CA LYS A 260 -18.42 17.95 -14.74
C LYS A 260 -19.14 16.78 -15.41
N VAL A 261 -18.88 15.56 -14.94
CA VAL A 261 -19.52 14.36 -15.49
C VAL A 261 -21.03 14.39 -15.30
N THR A 262 -21.48 14.79 -14.10
CA THR A 262 -22.90 14.93 -13.76
C THR A 262 -23.60 15.97 -14.62
N GLU A 263 -23.02 17.16 -14.81
CA GLU A 263 -23.60 18.23 -15.62
C GLU A 263 -23.84 17.74 -17.07
N VAL A 264 -22.83 17.08 -17.67
CA VAL A 264 -22.94 16.53 -19.03
C VAL A 264 -24.03 15.46 -19.11
N ALA A 265 -24.06 14.51 -18.17
CA ALA A 265 -25.07 13.45 -18.15
C ALA A 265 -26.49 14.02 -17.99
N CYS A 266 -26.68 14.97 -17.07
CA CYS A 266 -27.98 15.59 -16.82
C CYS A 266 -28.47 16.47 -17.95
N LEU A 267 -27.61 17.27 -18.59
CA LEU A 267 -27.96 18.09 -19.74
C LEU A 267 -28.31 17.24 -20.97
N THR A 268 -27.76 16.05 -21.08
CA THR A 268 -28.03 15.13 -22.18
C THR A 268 -29.31 14.32 -21.97
N GLN A 269 -29.52 13.80 -20.74
CA GLN A 269 -30.55 12.78 -20.47
C GLN A 269 -31.73 13.27 -19.62
N ALA A 270 -31.62 14.44 -18.94
CA ALA A 270 -32.63 14.93 -18.01
C ALA A 270 -32.74 16.47 -18.00
N ARG A 271 -32.52 17.11 -19.15
CA ARG A 271 -32.48 18.57 -19.27
C ARG A 271 -33.78 19.26 -18.86
N ASP A 272 -34.89 18.55 -19.00
CA ASP A 272 -36.26 19.02 -18.69
C ASP A 272 -36.59 19.04 -17.20
N SER A 273 -35.84 18.31 -16.37
CA SER A 273 -36.22 18.03 -14.99
C SER A 273 -35.73 19.06 -13.99
N ALA A 274 -34.60 19.76 -14.28
CA ALA A 274 -34.04 20.76 -13.38
C ALA A 274 -33.05 21.72 -14.06
N ARG A 275 -32.62 22.76 -13.31
CA ARG A 275 -31.56 23.68 -13.72
C ARG A 275 -30.19 23.12 -13.32
N TRP A 276 -29.76 22.05 -13.98
CA TRP A 276 -28.57 21.28 -13.63
C TRP A 276 -27.29 22.10 -13.59
N SER A 277 -27.06 22.98 -14.58
CA SER A 277 -25.88 23.84 -14.60
C SER A 277 -25.84 24.83 -13.42
N GLU A 278 -26.98 25.31 -12.95
CA GLU A 278 -27.05 26.17 -11.78
C GLU A 278 -26.76 25.40 -10.50
N ALA A 279 -27.31 24.20 -10.35
CA ALA A 279 -27.06 23.35 -9.21
C ALA A 279 -25.59 22.91 -9.11
N CYS A 280 -24.99 22.48 -10.22
CA CYS A 280 -23.56 22.15 -10.26
C CYS A 280 -22.66 23.34 -9.93
N LYS A 281 -22.95 24.54 -10.47
CA LYS A 281 -22.19 25.76 -10.17
C LYS A 281 -22.29 26.19 -8.70
N LYS A 282 -23.42 25.95 -8.04
CA LYS A 282 -23.52 26.22 -6.59
C LYS A 282 -22.58 25.34 -5.79
N VAL A 283 -22.57 24.04 -6.03
CA VAL A 283 -21.63 23.13 -5.36
C VAL A 283 -20.18 23.53 -5.67
N GLU A 284 -19.86 23.83 -6.94
CA GLU A 284 -18.53 24.30 -7.35
C GLU A 284 -18.10 25.56 -6.57
N TYR A 285 -19.01 26.51 -6.37
CA TYR A 285 -18.75 27.72 -5.60
C TYR A 285 -18.35 27.38 -4.15
N TYR A 286 -19.09 26.53 -3.46
CA TYR A 286 -18.79 26.17 -2.08
C TYR A 286 -17.55 25.29 -1.94
N VAL A 287 -17.22 24.47 -2.95
CA VAL A 287 -15.95 23.75 -3.00
C VAL A 287 -14.74 24.71 -3.08
N LYS A 288 -14.88 25.78 -3.88
CA LYS A 288 -13.85 26.81 -3.98
C LYS A 288 -13.76 27.66 -2.71
N ASP A 289 -14.89 27.96 -2.09
CA ASP A 289 -14.98 28.69 -0.82
C ASP A 289 -14.31 27.90 0.32
N LEU A 290 -14.63 26.63 0.48
CA LEU A 290 -13.97 25.74 1.45
C LEU A 290 -12.44 25.74 1.27
N ARG A 291 -11.97 25.67 0.03
CA ARG A 291 -10.53 25.71 -0.25
C ARG A 291 -9.91 27.06 0.08
N LEU A 292 -10.62 28.17 -0.14
CA LEU A 292 -10.17 29.51 0.18
C LEU A 292 -10.02 29.70 1.69
N VAL A 293 -11.01 29.25 2.46
CA VAL A 293 -10.98 29.30 3.93
C VAL A 293 -9.84 28.44 4.49
N ALA A 294 -9.58 27.28 3.87
CA ALA A 294 -8.49 26.39 4.25
C ALA A 294 -7.09 26.88 3.84
N ALA A 295 -6.95 28.00 3.14
CA ALA A 295 -5.66 28.47 2.61
C ALA A 295 -4.58 28.71 3.69
N GLY A 296 -4.97 28.95 4.94
CA GLY A 296 -4.05 29.07 6.08
C GLY A 296 -3.18 27.82 6.31
N ILE A 297 -3.67 26.64 5.90
CA ILE A 297 -2.97 25.35 6.04
C ILE A 297 -1.71 25.31 5.15
N ASP A 298 -1.69 26.04 4.04
CA ASP A 298 -0.50 26.10 3.15
C ASP A 298 0.78 26.61 3.86
N LYS A 299 0.61 27.35 4.96
CA LYS A 299 1.70 27.89 5.78
C LYS A 299 2.20 26.93 6.86
N LEU A 300 1.47 25.83 7.10
CA LEU A 300 1.82 24.84 8.11
C LEU A 300 2.87 23.84 7.59
N PRO A 301 3.66 23.22 8.49
CA PRO A 301 4.62 22.18 8.12
C PRO A 301 3.95 21.05 7.32
N GLY A 302 4.54 20.71 6.17
CA GLY A 302 3.97 19.66 5.30
C GLY A 302 2.64 20.02 4.65
N LYS A 303 2.12 21.26 4.81
CA LYS A 303 0.80 21.71 4.30
C LYS A 303 -0.35 20.82 4.78
N LYS A 304 -0.28 20.39 6.03
CA LYS A 304 -1.24 19.52 6.70
C LYS A 304 -1.65 20.10 8.05
N ALA A 305 -2.89 19.84 8.44
CA ALA A 305 -3.42 20.19 9.74
C ALA A 305 -4.31 19.05 10.25
N THR A 306 -4.17 18.63 11.51
CA THR A 306 -5.22 17.84 12.16
C THR A 306 -6.47 18.70 12.30
N TYR A 307 -7.62 18.08 12.54
CA TYR A 307 -8.89 18.82 12.63
C TYR A 307 -8.80 20.00 13.62
N GLU A 308 -8.19 19.77 14.77
CA GLU A 308 -8.02 20.77 15.84
C GLU A 308 -7.01 21.88 15.47
N GLN A 309 -6.11 21.62 14.54
CA GLN A 309 -5.07 22.56 14.09
C GLN A 309 -5.49 23.37 12.86
N ILE A 310 -6.70 23.15 12.33
CA ILE A 310 -7.17 23.90 11.16
C ILE A 310 -7.30 25.39 11.55
N PRO A 311 -6.63 26.30 10.85
CA PRO A 311 -6.79 27.73 11.07
C PRO A 311 -8.25 28.15 10.84
N GLU A 312 -8.79 29.01 11.72
CA GLU A 312 -10.17 29.50 11.64
C GLU A 312 -11.20 28.36 11.54
N LEU A 313 -11.08 27.36 12.43
CA LEU A 313 -11.86 26.11 12.41
C LEU A 313 -13.38 26.36 12.28
N ASP A 314 -13.93 27.36 12.95
CA ASP A 314 -15.36 27.67 12.88
C ASP A 314 -15.78 28.05 11.45
N LYS A 315 -14.98 28.92 10.78
CA LYS A 315 -15.25 29.27 9.38
C LYS A 315 -15.09 28.09 8.44
N PHE A 316 -14.10 27.23 8.72
CA PHE A 316 -13.90 26.01 7.95
C PHE A 316 -15.10 25.08 8.07
N ASN A 317 -15.63 24.89 9.28
CA ASN A 317 -16.80 24.06 9.53
C ASN A 317 -18.06 24.64 8.86
N GLU A 318 -18.25 25.96 8.88
CA GLU A 318 -19.33 26.64 8.18
C GLU A 318 -19.24 26.45 6.66
N ALA A 319 -18.06 26.64 6.07
CA ALA A 319 -17.85 26.43 4.64
C ALA A 319 -18.06 24.97 4.23
N LEU A 320 -17.61 24.03 5.06
CA LEU A 320 -17.82 22.59 4.86
C LEU A 320 -19.30 22.23 4.91
N ALA A 321 -20.04 22.71 5.90
CA ALA A 321 -21.47 22.47 6.04
C ALA A 321 -22.27 23.03 4.85
N ASN A 322 -21.92 24.23 4.38
CA ASN A 322 -22.54 24.83 3.20
C ASN A 322 -22.28 24.00 1.92
N MET A 323 -21.07 23.50 1.76
CA MET A 323 -20.72 22.61 0.64
C MET A 323 -21.50 21.29 0.73
N GLU A 324 -21.58 20.69 1.91
CA GLU A 324 -22.29 19.44 2.16
C GLU A 324 -23.80 19.57 1.86
N ASP A 325 -24.43 20.66 2.29
CA ASP A 325 -25.86 20.94 2.06
C ASP A 325 -26.18 21.09 0.56
N GLU A 326 -25.36 21.83 -0.19
CA GLU A 326 -25.59 21.99 -1.64
C GLU A 326 -25.28 20.71 -2.42
N LEU A 327 -24.30 19.92 -1.99
CA LEU A 327 -24.03 18.60 -2.58
C LEU A 327 -25.21 17.64 -2.29
N ASP A 328 -25.76 17.65 -1.07
CA ASP A 328 -26.92 16.82 -0.73
C ASP A 328 -28.15 17.16 -1.59
N LYS A 329 -28.42 18.46 -1.82
CA LYS A 329 -29.48 18.92 -2.71
C LYS A 329 -29.28 18.38 -4.14
N LEU A 330 -28.06 18.50 -4.69
CA LEU A 330 -27.73 17.98 -6.02
C LEU A 330 -27.92 16.46 -6.10
N VAL A 331 -27.44 15.71 -5.10
CA VAL A 331 -27.59 14.25 -5.05
C VAL A 331 -29.06 13.83 -4.98
N ARG A 332 -29.88 14.50 -4.16
CA ARG A 332 -31.34 14.23 -4.12
C ARG A 332 -32.02 14.45 -5.47
N MET A 333 -31.62 15.53 -6.19
CA MET A 333 -32.12 15.78 -7.54
C MET A 333 -31.73 14.67 -8.52
N LEU A 334 -30.49 14.18 -8.44
CA LEU A 334 -29.98 13.05 -9.26
C LEU A 334 -30.75 11.76 -8.98
N VAL A 335 -30.93 11.41 -7.71
CA VAL A 335 -31.69 10.22 -7.29
C VAL A 335 -33.12 10.24 -7.83
N ALA A 336 -33.76 11.41 -7.87
CA ALA A 336 -35.10 11.54 -8.43
C ALA A 336 -35.24 11.23 -9.93
N VAL A 337 -34.12 11.30 -10.68
CA VAL A 337 -34.12 11.07 -12.15
C VAL A 337 -33.25 9.89 -12.58
N GLN A 338 -32.64 9.17 -11.65
CA GLN A 338 -31.62 8.15 -11.92
C GLN A 338 -32.11 7.00 -12.82
N GLU A 339 -33.41 6.68 -12.77
CA GLU A 339 -33.99 5.58 -13.55
C GLU A 339 -34.13 5.90 -15.05
N ARG A 340 -33.98 7.18 -15.45
CA ARG A 340 -34.15 7.59 -16.83
C ARG A 340 -33.02 7.10 -17.75
N HIS A 341 -31.79 6.96 -17.22
CA HIS A 341 -30.63 6.55 -18.02
C HIS A 341 -29.51 5.99 -17.14
N PRO A 342 -28.71 4.99 -17.63
CA PRO A 342 -27.58 4.43 -16.87
C PRO A 342 -26.54 5.45 -16.41
N ASP A 343 -26.28 6.50 -17.19
CA ASP A 343 -25.33 7.56 -16.83
C ASP A 343 -25.84 8.38 -15.62
N LEU A 344 -27.15 8.61 -15.52
CA LEU A 344 -27.77 9.28 -14.38
C LEU A 344 -27.72 8.40 -13.13
N MET A 345 -27.92 7.09 -13.30
CA MET A 345 -27.79 6.12 -12.21
C MET A 345 -26.34 6.08 -11.68
N ALA A 346 -25.36 6.07 -12.58
CA ALA A 346 -23.95 6.12 -12.20
C ALA A 346 -23.59 7.42 -11.48
N ALA A 347 -24.10 8.58 -11.95
CA ALA A 347 -23.90 9.87 -11.31
C ALA A 347 -24.57 9.92 -9.93
N ALA A 348 -25.80 9.42 -9.78
CA ALA A 348 -26.51 9.36 -8.51
C ALA A 348 -25.79 8.48 -7.48
N LYS A 349 -25.28 7.32 -7.90
CA LYS A 349 -24.48 6.43 -7.07
C LYS A 349 -23.19 7.10 -6.62
N SER A 350 -22.43 7.66 -7.54
CA SER A 350 -21.17 8.35 -7.25
C SER A 350 -21.36 9.54 -6.32
N GLY A 351 -22.41 10.34 -6.53
CA GLY A 351 -22.77 11.46 -5.67
C GLY A 351 -23.15 11.01 -4.26
N THR A 352 -23.90 9.92 -4.13
CA THR A 352 -24.31 9.35 -2.83
C THR A 352 -23.09 8.84 -2.05
N GLU A 353 -22.16 8.14 -2.70
CA GLU A 353 -20.91 7.68 -2.08
C GLU A 353 -20.06 8.86 -1.62
N LEU A 354 -19.91 9.88 -2.46
CA LEU A 354 -19.12 11.07 -2.15
C LEU A 354 -19.71 11.84 -0.95
N ARG A 355 -21.02 12.05 -0.95
CA ARG A 355 -21.75 12.65 0.16
C ARG A 355 -21.57 11.87 1.46
N ALA A 356 -21.70 10.55 1.42
CA ALA A 356 -21.53 9.70 2.59
C ALA A 356 -20.12 9.81 3.20
N LYS A 357 -19.07 9.90 2.37
CA LYS A 357 -17.70 10.11 2.84
C LYS A 357 -17.50 11.46 3.50
N ILE A 358 -18.02 12.52 2.90
CA ILE A 358 -17.95 13.87 3.48
C ILE A 358 -18.69 13.92 4.81
N TYR A 359 -19.91 13.37 4.87
CA TYR A 359 -20.70 13.30 6.09
C TYR A 359 -19.99 12.55 7.22
N ARG A 360 -19.38 11.38 6.94
CA ARG A 360 -18.57 10.67 7.95
C ARG A 360 -17.41 11.50 8.44
N TRP A 361 -16.75 12.25 7.53
CA TRP A 361 -15.65 13.10 7.91
C TRP A 361 -16.09 14.28 8.79
N SER A 362 -17.19 14.95 8.45
CA SER A 362 -17.69 16.14 9.18
C SER A 362 -18.29 15.79 10.54
N HIS A 363 -18.95 14.62 10.66
CA HIS A 363 -19.70 14.21 11.86
C HIS A 363 -18.99 13.11 12.70
N ALA A 364 -17.72 12.81 12.42
CA ALA A 364 -16.97 11.85 13.22
C ALA A 364 -16.79 12.36 14.67
N ALA A 365 -16.98 11.46 15.62
CA ALA A 365 -16.71 11.76 17.03
C ALA A 365 -15.24 12.12 17.23
N LEU A 366 -14.97 13.14 18.03
CA LEU A 366 -13.62 13.48 18.47
C LEU A 366 -13.14 12.43 19.48
N PRO A 367 -11.85 12.04 19.45
CA PRO A 367 -11.30 11.23 20.52
C PRO A 367 -11.42 12.01 21.84
N GLU A 368 -12.14 11.45 22.81
CA GLU A 368 -12.12 11.98 24.17
C GLU A 368 -10.69 11.80 24.70
N VAL A 369 -10.02 12.90 24.98
CA VAL A 369 -8.74 12.90 25.70
C VAL A 369 -9.09 12.63 27.16
N GLU A 370 -9.02 11.37 27.57
CA GLU A 370 -9.03 11.07 29.00
C GLU A 370 -7.82 11.76 29.64
N PRO A 371 -8.00 12.58 30.68
CA PRO A 371 -6.86 13.10 31.42
C PRO A 371 -6.16 11.92 32.09
N ASP A 372 -4.82 11.87 31.96
CA ASP A 372 -3.93 10.93 32.66
C ASP A 372 -4.29 10.89 34.14
N SER A 373 -5.17 9.99 34.55
CA SER A 373 -5.42 9.64 35.93
C SER A 373 -4.78 8.28 36.19
N ALA A 374 -3.76 8.34 37.04
CA ALA A 374 -3.03 7.21 37.59
C ALA A 374 -3.96 6.11 38.12
N GLU A 375 -3.52 4.89 37.87
CA GLU A 375 -3.66 3.68 38.70
C GLU A 375 -4.88 3.64 39.65
N GLU A 376 -5.85 2.79 39.29
CA GLU A 376 -6.57 2.03 40.30
C GLU A 376 -6.97 0.65 39.75
N ASN A 377 -6.51 -0.38 40.48
CA ASN A 377 -6.86 -1.78 40.29
C ASN A 377 -8.33 -2.00 40.66
N GLU A 378 -9.13 -2.46 39.75
CA GLU A 378 -10.39 -3.13 40.10
C GLU A 378 -10.54 -4.46 39.37
N GLU A 379 -10.73 -5.51 40.18
CA GLU A 379 -11.03 -6.90 39.78
C GLU A 379 -12.42 -6.99 39.11
N PRO A 380 -12.67 -7.92 38.18
CA PRO A 380 -13.94 -7.99 37.48
C PRO A 380 -15.00 -8.69 38.35
N GLU A 381 -16.00 -7.95 38.79
CA GLU A 381 -17.25 -8.53 39.28
C GLU A 381 -18.16 -9.00 38.13
N ASN A 382 -18.73 -10.19 38.33
CA ASN A 382 -19.70 -10.86 37.47
C ASN A 382 -20.95 -10.02 37.23
N GLU A 383 -21.24 -9.64 35.99
CA GLU A 383 -22.59 -9.23 35.60
C GLU A 383 -23.17 -10.15 34.52
N THR A 384 -24.29 -10.75 34.91
CA THR A 384 -25.19 -11.57 34.12
C THR A 384 -25.96 -10.77 33.09
N SER A 385 -26.00 -11.32 31.90
CA SER A 385 -26.99 -11.21 30.82
C SER A 385 -28.16 -10.21 30.95
N ALA A 386 -28.12 -9.11 30.25
CA ALA A 386 -29.21 -8.45 29.48
C ALA A 386 -28.73 -7.08 28.97
N ASP A 387 -28.27 -6.99 27.80
CA ASP A 387 -28.41 -5.90 26.87
C ASP A 387 -27.41 -6.01 25.69
N THR A 388 -27.67 -6.96 24.82
CA THR A 388 -26.81 -7.20 23.63
C THR A 388 -27.04 -6.17 22.51
N SER A 389 -27.95 -5.23 22.71
CA SER A 389 -28.36 -4.26 21.68
C SER A 389 -27.66 -2.90 21.75
N GLN A 390 -26.95 -2.59 22.84
CA GLN A 390 -26.26 -1.29 23.01
C GLN A 390 -24.75 -1.35 22.80
N LYS A 391 -24.12 -2.52 22.80
CA LYS A 391 -22.65 -2.69 22.62
C LYS A 391 -22.13 -2.55 21.17
N ASN A 392 -23.00 -2.39 20.16
CA ASN A 392 -22.61 -2.31 18.75
C ASN A 392 -22.52 -0.85 18.19
N ARG A 393 -22.45 0.15 19.03
CA ARG A 393 -22.14 1.54 18.64
C ARG A 393 -20.90 2.07 19.34
N GLN A 394 -19.81 1.32 19.34
CA GLN A 394 -18.49 1.98 19.40
C GLN A 394 -18.29 2.65 18.04
N GLN A 395 -18.63 3.93 17.94
CA GLN A 395 -18.25 4.78 16.83
C GLN A 395 -16.74 4.67 16.72
N ASP A 396 -16.25 4.15 15.58
CA ASP A 396 -14.82 4.10 15.33
C ASP A 396 -14.29 5.53 15.48
N ILE A 397 -13.44 5.75 16.47
CA ILE A 397 -12.80 7.05 16.69
C ILE A 397 -11.91 7.30 15.48
N LEU A 398 -12.24 8.34 14.72
CA LEU A 398 -11.52 8.70 13.50
C LEU A 398 -10.55 9.86 13.78
N VAL A 399 -9.30 9.66 13.43
CA VAL A 399 -8.34 10.77 13.29
C VAL A 399 -8.64 11.48 11.98
N ARG A 400 -8.87 12.78 12.03
CA ARG A 400 -9.16 13.61 10.85
C ARG A 400 -8.07 14.62 10.61
N TRP A 401 -7.67 14.78 9.36
CA TRP A 401 -6.75 15.82 8.97
C TRP A 401 -7.04 16.33 7.57
N VAL A 402 -6.54 17.51 7.28
CA VAL A 402 -6.68 18.17 5.99
C VAL A 402 -5.30 18.37 5.37
N GLU A 403 -5.18 18.12 4.07
CA GLU A 403 -3.97 18.38 3.29
C GLU A 403 -4.26 19.44 2.23
N PHE A 404 -3.42 20.49 2.19
CA PHE A 404 -3.54 21.58 1.22
C PHE A 404 -2.56 21.38 0.07
N GLY A 405 -3.07 20.94 -1.09
CA GLY A 405 -2.28 20.77 -2.31
C GLY A 405 -2.33 21.98 -3.23
N LEU A 406 -1.48 22.00 -4.25
CA LEU A 406 -1.40 23.10 -5.21
C LEU A 406 -2.75 23.41 -5.88
N HIS A 407 -3.51 22.37 -6.24
CA HIS A 407 -4.78 22.51 -6.97
C HIS A 407 -5.98 21.88 -6.24
N HIS A 408 -5.79 21.25 -5.08
CA HIS A 408 -6.83 20.53 -4.35
C HIS A 408 -6.66 20.64 -2.84
N LEU A 409 -7.75 20.51 -2.14
CA LEU A 409 -7.82 20.26 -0.70
C LEU A 409 -8.23 18.79 -0.53
N ARG A 410 -7.63 18.06 0.40
CA ARG A 410 -8.02 16.70 0.76
C ARG A 410 -8.50 16.64 2.20
N LEU A 411 -9.69 16.12 2.37
CA LEU A 411 -10.23 15.73 3.66
C LEU A 411 -9.87 14.26 3.86
N ASN A 412 -9.10 13.95 4.86
CA ASN A 412 -8.66 12.59 5.16
C ASN A 412 -9.17 12.19 6.54
N SER A 413 -9.62 10.95 6.67
CA SER A 413 -9.90 10.32 7.95
C SER A 413 -9.34 8.93 7.99
N ALA A 414 -8.92 8.49 9.17
CA ALA A 414 -8.45 7.13 9.38
C ALA A 414 -8.88 6.66 10.78
N PRO A 415 -9.25 5.38 10.93
CA PRO A 415 -9.52 4.83 12.24
C PRO A 415 -8.25 4.88 13.10
N LEU A 416 -8.41 5.24 14.37
CA LEU A 416 -7.30 5.28 15.33
C LEU A 416 -6.72 3.87 15.56
N SER A 417 -7.55 2.84 15.43
CA SER A 417 -7.18 1.44 15.58
C SER A 417 -7.85 0.60 14.50
N VAL A 418 -7.12 -0.38 14.00
CA VAL A 418 -7.61 -1.36 13.02
C VAL A 418 -7.90 -2.72 13.66
N HIS A 419 -8.24 -2.74 14.95
CA HIS A 419 -8.49 -3.96 15.74
C HIS A 419 -9.61 -4.85 15.15
N THR A 420 -10.47 -4.29 14.32
CA THR A 420 -11.49 -5.05 13.60
C THR A 420 -10.95 -5.89 12.45
N PHE A 421 -9.66 -5.77 12.12
CA PHE A 421 -9.04 -6.51 11.01
C PHE A 421 -9.15 -8.03 11.16
N ALA A 422 -9.02 -8.55 12.39
CA ALA A 422 -9.14 -9.99 12.65
C ALA A 422 -10.48 -10.60 12.21
N ARG A 423 -11.57 -9.80 12.11
CA ARG A 423 -12.91 -10.27 11.66
C ARG A 423 -12.92 -10.78 10.22
N TYR A 424 -11.97 -10.35 9.41
CA TYR A 424 -11.87 -10.79 8.01
C TYR A 424 -11.29 -12.19 7.84
N LYS A 425 -10.69 -12.75 8.89
CA LYS A 425 -10.23 -14.13 8.90
C LYS A 425 -11.41 -15.09 8.90
N LYS A 426 -11.47 -15.94 7.89
CA LYS A 426 -12.47 -17.01 7.85
C LYS A 426 -12.07 -18.16 8.78
N PRO A 427 -13.03 -18.90 9.38
CA PRO A 427 -12.71 -20.02 10.28
C PRO A 427 -11.80 -21.08 9.66
N GLU A 428 -12.02 -21.41 8.38
CA GLU A 428 -11.25 -22.43 7.64
C GLU A 428 -9.91 -21.92 7.10
N GLN A 429 -9.50 -20.70 7.42
CA GLN A 429 -8.31 -20.07 6.86
C GLN A 429 -7.18 -20.02 7.87
N ALA A 430 -5.94 -20.25 7.46
CA ALA A 430 -4.76 -19.97 8.25
C ALA A 430 -4.21 -18.58 7.95
N TRP A 431 -3.79 -17.83 8.99
CA TRP A 431 -3.09 -16.57 8.83
C TRP A 431 -1.72 -16.61 9.49
N VAL A 432 -0.68 -16.23 8.74
CA VAL A 432 0.70 -16.17 9.22
C VAL A 432 1.21 -14.74 9.04
N PHE A 433 1.62 -14.11 10.12
CA PHE A 433 2.25 -12.80 10.13
C PHE A 433 3.73 -12.97 10.42
N THR A 434 4.60 -12.54 9.52
CA THR A 434 6.05 -12.65 9.71
C THR A 434 6.76 -11.33 9.43
N SER A 435 7.71 -11.00 10.28
CA SER A 435 8.59 -9.84 10.11
C SER A 435 9.87 -10.00 10.92
N ALA A 436 10.85 -9.11 10.70
CA ALA A 436 12.03 -9.03 11.54
C ALA A 436 11.78 -8.36 12.89
N THR A 437 10.71 -7.56 12.99
CA THR A 437 10.38 -6.73 14.16
C THR A 437 8.86 -6.65 14.32
N LEU A 438 8.31 -7.32 15.33
CA LEU A 438 6.88 -7.29 15.70
C LEU A 438 6.69 -7.10 17.21
N SER A 439 7.70 -7.43 18.00
CA SER A 439 7.64 -7.35 19.45
C SER A 439 8.44 -6.16 20.01
N VAL A 440 8.00 -5.64 21.14
CA VAL A 440 8.71 -4.66 21.96
C VAL A 440 9.13 -5.38 23.24
N TYR A 441 10.44 -5.53 23.51
CA TYR A 441 10.97 -6.28 24.66
C TYR A 441 10.39 -7.71 24.79
N LYS A 442 10.14 -8.41 23.66
CA LYS A 442 9.51 -9.74 23.56
C LYS A 442 7.99 -9.76 23.77
N ASP A 443 7.37 -8.62 23.98
CA ASP A 443 5.91 -8.49 24.06
C ASP A 443 5.32 -8.16 22.69
N PHE A 444 4.40 -8.98 22.20
CA PHE A 444 3.68 -8.82 20.95
C PHE A 444 2.36 -8.04 21.11
N SER A 445 2.00 -7.67 22.33
CA SER A 445 0.67 -7.09 22.63
C SER A 445 0.38 -5.84 21.80
N HIS A 446 1.39 -5.00 21.54
CA HIS A 446 1.24 -3.81 20.72
C HIS A 446 0.75 -4.17 19.31
N PHE A 447 1.40 -5.11 18.63
CA PHE A 447 1.04 -5.52 17.27
C PHE A 447 -0.30 -6.29 17.24
N THR A 448 -0.48 -7.23 18.17
CA THR A 448 -1.69 -8.07 18.18
C THR A 448 -2.95 -7.28 18.52
N ARG A 449 -2.88 -6.32 19.45
CA ARG A 449 -4.00 -5.43 19.78
C ARG A 449 -4.37 -4.52 18.61
N GLN A 450 -3.37 -3.93 17.93
CA GLN A 450 -3.65 -3.06 16.78
C GLN A 450 -4.47 -3.74 15.70
N LEU A 451 -4.25 -5.05 15.46
CA LEU A 451 -4.94 -5.82 14.43
C LEU A 451 -6.08 -6.72 14.97
N GLY A 452 -6.34 -6.70 16.28
CA GLY A 452 -7.37 -7.52 16.92
C GLY A 452 -7.03 -9.02 17.00
N LEU A 453 -5.76 -9.40 16.93
CA LEU A 453 -5.28 -10.78 16.90
C LEU A 453 -5.07 -11.35 18.31
N TYR A 454 -6.05 -11.22 19.19
CA TYR A 454 -5.93 -11.57 20.62
C TYR A 454 -5.62 -13.05 20.89
N ASN A 455 -6.05 -13.96 20.01
CA ASN A 455 -5.87 -15.40 20.16
C ASN A 455 -4.75 -15.96 19.27
N ALA A 456 -3.87 -15.11 18.74
CA ALA A 456 -2.78 -15.56 17.89
C ALA A 456 -1.68 -16.24 18.71
N ARG A 457 -1.15 -17.35 18.20
CA ARG A 457 0.12 -17.91 18.67
C ARG A 457 1.23 -16.90 18.33
N THR A 458 2.09 -16.56 19.28
CA THR A 458 3.20 -15.63 19.09
C THR A 458 4.52 -16.33 19.33
N GLU A 459 5.45 -16.21 18.40
CA GLU A 459 6.78 -16.82 18.53
C GLU A 459 7.87 -15.89 18.03
N ARG A 460 9.07 -16.03 18.58
CA ARG A 460 10.23 -15.21 18.26
C ARG A 460 11.50 -16.05 18.12
N TRP A 461 12.21 -15.79 17.02
CA TRP A 461 13.52 -16.36 16.72
C TRP A 461 14.54 -15.25 16.49
N GLU A 462 15.65 -15.36 17.22
CA GLU A 462 16.73 -14.39 17.11
C GLU A 462 17.48 -14.51 15.77
N SER A 463 18.13 -13.42 15.38
CA SER A 463 19.00 -13.42 14.20
C SER A 463 20.19 -14.38 14.40
N PRO A 464 20.58 -15.16 13.37
CA PRO A 464 21.77 -16.02 13.43
C PRO A 464 23.08 -15.22 13.40
N PHE A 465 23.04 -13.89 13.24
CA PHE A 465 24.21 -13.07 13.17
C PHE A 465 24.67 -12.64 14.56
N ASN A 466 25.95 -12.88 14.88
CA ASN A 466 26.57 -12.29 16.06
C ASN A 466 26.96 -10.82 15.76
N TYR A 467 26.07 -9.90 16.05
CA TYR A 467 26.28 -8.48 15.77
C TYR A 467 27.42 -7.89 16.59
N LYS A 468 27.72 -8.41 17.80
CA LYS A 468 28.83 -7.93 18.62
C LYS A 468 30.18 -8.08 17.94
N ASP A 469 30.35 -9.15 17.16
CA ASP A 469 31.63 -9.45 16.50
C ASP A 469 31.66 -8.96 15.04
N LYS A 470 30.51 -8.66 14.44
CA LYS A 470 30.38 -8.40 12.99
C LYS A 470 29.86 -7.02 12.63
N ALA A 471 29.41 -6.25 13.60
CA ALA A 471 28.86 -4.92 13.38
C ALA A 471 29.49 -3.90 14.31
N LEU A 472 29.79 -2.73 13.77
CA LEU A 472 30.25 -1.56 14.52
C LEU A 472 29.25 -0.43 14.29
N LEU A 473 28.64 0.07 15.37
CA LEU A 473 27.85 1.28 15.34
C LEU A 473 28.76 2.49 15.59
N TYR A 474 28.91 3.34 14.59
CA TYR A 474 29.62 4.62 14.72
C TYR A 474 28.63 5.77 14.69
N VAL A 475 28.58 6.56 15.77
CA VAL A 475 27.72 7.75 15.91
C VAL A 475 28.62 8.97 16.07
N PRO A 476 28.79 9.78 15.02
CA PRO A 476 29.64 10.97 15.09
C PRO A 476 28.97 12.07 15.93
N ASN A 477 29.65 12.57 16.95
CA ASN A 477 29.16 13.62 17.86
C ASN A 477 29.49 15.05 17.41
N HIS A 478 30.29 15.20 16.35
CA HIS A 478 30.81 16.48 15.86
C HIS A 478 30.03 17.07 14.69
N LEU A 479 29.00 16.38 14.20
CA LEU A 479 28.19 16.87 13.10
C LEU A 479 27.31 18.04 13.57
N PRO A 480 27.16 19.10 12.73
CA PRO A 480 26.16 20.14 12.98
C PRO A 480 24.75 19.58 13.03
N GLU A 481 23.79 20.37 13.49
CA GLU A 481 22.37 20.03 13.40
C GLU A 481 21.95 19.78 11.94
N THR A 482 21.04 18.84 11.72
CA THR A 482 20.61 18.40 10.38
C THR A 482 19.99 19.52 9.53
N GLN A 483 19.50 20.60 10.16
CA GLN A 483 18.97 21.78 9.49
C GLN A 483 20.05 22.84 9.14
N SER A 484 21.26 22.67 9.64
CA SER A 484 22.36 23.59 9.35
C SER A 484 22.78 23.49 7.89
N PRO A 485 23.09 24.61 7.22
CA PRO A 485 23.64 24.63 5.86
C PRO A 485 24.94 23.82 5.73
N ASP A 486 25.73 23.74 6.79
CA ASP A 486 27.03 23.07 6.83
C ASP A 486 26.93 21.56 7.06
N PHE A 487 25.74 21.06 7.44
CA PHE A 487 25.54 19.63 7.78
C PHE A 487 25.97 18.69 6.67
N ALA A 488 25.54 18.98 5.44
CA ALA A 488 25.75 18.06 4.33
C ALA A 488 27.24 17.93 3.96
N GLN A 489 27.99 19.03 4.01
CA GLN A 489 29.42 18.99 3.76
C GLN A 489 30.16 18.25 4.90
N ALA A 490 29.86 18.59 6.16
CA ALA A 490 30.45 17.91 7.33
C ALA A 490 30.16 16.40 7.35
N PHE A 491 28.95 16.01 6.92
CA PHE A 491 28.58 14.60 6.78
C PHE A 491 29.42 13.88 5.72
N VAL A 492 29.59 14.47 4.53
CA VAL A 492 30.41 13.91 3.45
C VAL A 492 31.86 13.82 3.86
N ASP A 493 32.41 14.85 4.53
CA ASP A 493 33.80 14.86 5.03
C ASP A 493 34.03 13.76 6.07
N THR A 494 33.03 13.48 6.91
CA THR A 494 33.06 12.38 7.88
C THR A 494 32.93 11.01 7.21
N LEU A 495 32.11 10.91 6.17
CA LEU A 495 31.81 9.65 5.48
C LEU A 495 32.96 9.22 4.55
N LEU A 496 33.66 10.17 3.92
CA LEU A 496 34.69 9.88 2.92
C LEU A 496 35.83 8.95 3.40
N PRO A 497 36.43 9.17 4.60
CA PRO A 497 37.41 8.25 5.15
C PRO A 497 36.84 6.83 5.38
N LEU A 498 35.59 6.73 5.78
CA LEU A 498 34.92 5.44 6.00
C LEU A 498 34.71 4.69 4.67
N ILE A 499 34.32 5.43 3.62
CA ILE A 499 34.20 4.86 2.27
C ILE A 499 35.56 4.35 1.78
N LYS A 500 36.64 5.10 1.98
CA LYS A 500 37.99 4.69 1.59
C LYS A 500 38.46 3.45 2.34
N ALA A 501 38.13 3.34 3.61
CA ALA A 501 38.50 2.22 4.47
C ALA A 501 37.66 0.95 4.22
N THR A 502 36.47 1.09 3.59
CA THR A 502 35.54 -0.02 3.38
C THR A 502 35.82 -0.71 2.05
N PRO A 503 36.23 -2.00 2.02
CA PRO A 503 36.51 -2.70 0.77
C PRO A 503 35.25 -3.03 -0.06
N GLY A 504 34.06 -3.04 0.57
CA GLY A 504 32.80 -3.36 -0.05
C GLY A 504 31.99 -2.15 -0.50
N GLY A 505 30.75 -2.37 -0.91
CA GLY A 505 29.78 -1.32 -1.22
C GLY A 505 29.37 -0.53 0.03
N VAL A 506 29.10 0.76 -0.15
CA VAL A 506 28.58 1.65 0.90
C VAL A 506 27.22 2.15 0.49
N LEU A 507 26.23 1.98 1.38
CA LEU A 507 24.85 2.44 1.16
C LEU A 507 24.60 3.70 2.00
N VAL A 508 24.29 4.82 1.33
CA VAL A 508 23.91 6.09 1.98
C VAL A 508 22.40 6.24 1.94
N LEU A 509 21.76 6.10 3.11
CA LEU A 509 20.31 6.22 3.24
C LEU A 509 19.91 7.66 3.53
N CYS A 510 19.00 8.21 2.74
CA CYS A 510 18.47 9.55 2.86
C CYS A 510 16.98 9.53 3.13
N THR A 511 16.48 10.54 3.85
CA THR A 511 15.05 10.67 4.20
C THR A 511 14.22 11.30 3.08
N THR A 512 14.85 12.00 2.12
CA THR A 512 14.17 12.68 1.00
C THR A 512 14.95 12.51 -0.30
N LEU A 513 14.24 12.53 -1.45
CA LEU A 513 14.88 12.49 -2.77
C LEU A 513 15.80 13.69 -3.00
N ARG A 514 15.43 14.89 -2.48
CA ARG A 514 16.29 16.07 -2.54
C ARG A 514 17.62 15.84 -1.82
N ALA A 515 17.60 15.14 -0.69
CA ALA A 515 18.83 14.77 0.02
C ALA A 515 19.66 13.76 -0.78
N VAL A 516 19.03 12.80 -1.45
CA VAL A 516 19.71 11.86 -2.35
C VAL A 516 20.48 12.61 -3.43
N ASP A 517 19.82 13.55 -4.13
CA ASP A 517 20.45 14.35 -5.19
C ASP A 517 21.62 15.18 -4.64
N TYR A 518 21.41 15.82 -3.51
CA TYR A 518 22.39 16.71 -2.93
C TYR A 518 23.64 15.97 -2.42
N PHE A 519 23.45 14.88 -1.68
CA PHE A 519 24.58 14.07 -1.20
C PHE A 519 25.32 13.36 -2.33
N ALA A 520 24.62 12.86 -3.35
CA ALA A 520 25.25 12.26 -4.51
C ALA A 520 26.18 13.24 -5.21
N HIS A 521 25.72 14.49 -5.41
CA HIS A 521 26.52 15.55 -6.02
C HIS A 521 27.77 15.90 -5.19
N LEU A 522 27.65 16.01 -3.88
CA LEU A 522 28.76 16.29 -2.98
C LEU A 522 29.77 15.12 -2.96
N LEU A 523 29.29 13.86 -2.95
CA LEU A 523 30.15 12.68 -2.99
C LEU A 523 30.92 12.57 -4.29
N ILE A 524 30.29 12.82 -5.45
CA ILE A 524 30.97 12.84 -6.75
C ILE A 524 32.10 13.86 -6.74
N LYS A 525 31.85 15.10 -6.29
CA LYS A 525 32.87 16.12 -6.16
C LYS A 525 34.01 15.74 -5.21
N ALA A 526 33.66 15.10 -4.09
CA ALA A 526 34.65 14.64 -3.13
C ALA A 526 35.52 13.49 -3.69
N PHE A 527 34.93 12.59 -4.47
CA PHE A 527 35.63 11.50 -5.14
C PHE A 527 36.60 12.02 -6.20
N ASP A 528 36.15 12.97 -7.03
CA ASP A 528 37.01 13.62 -8.03
C ASP A 528 38.20 14.34 -7.37
N LYS A 529 37.98 15.05 -6.26
CA LYS A 529 39.01 15.78 -5.53
C LYS A 529 40.05 14.88 -4.88
N GLU A 530 39.61 13.72 -4.36
CA GLU A 530 40.39 12.80 -3.55
C GLU A 530 40.86 11.57 -4.34
N ASP A 531 40.69 11.57 -5.68
CA ASP A 531 41.02 10.50 -6.61
C ASP A 531 40.50 9.11 -6.17
N VAL A 532 39.20 9.07 -5.80
CA VAL A 532 38.50 7.85 -5.38
C VAL A 532 37.84 7.20 -6.59
N ASP A 533 38.39 6.12 -7.09
CA ASP A 533 37.85 5.35 -8.22
C ASP A 533 36.73 4.40 -7.75
N ARG A 534 35.54 4.99 -7.47
CA ARG A 534 34.32 4.26 -7.13
C ARG A 534 33.09 4.91 -7.78
N PRO A 535 32.20 4.13 -8.39
CA PRO A 535 30.98 4.66 -8.95
C PRO A 535 30.01 5.11 -7.84
N VAL A 536 29.36 6.24 -8.04
CA VAL A 536 28.22 6.70 -7.22
C VAL A 536 26.95 6.37 -8.00
N MET A 537 26.15 5.44 -7.50
CA MET A 537 24.86 5.10 -8.08
C MET A 537 23.76 5.81 -7.29
N LYS A 538 22.86 6.48 -8.00
CA LYS A 538 21.80 7.28 -7.40
C LYS A 538 20.41 6.70 -7.73
N GLN A 539 19.57 6.62 -6.72
CA GLN A 539 18.17 6.24 -6.90
C GLN A 539 17.48 7.19 -7.90
N GLY A 540 16.80 6.65 -8.90
CA GLY A 540 16.08 7.40 -9.94
C GLY A 540 16.86 7.58 -11.26
N GLU A 541 18.17 7.32 -11.33
CA GLU A 541 18.96 7.39 -12.58
C GLU A 541 18.93 6.10 -13.40
N SER A 542 18.62 4.97 -12.75
CA SER A 542 18.56 3.67 -13.39
C SER A 542 17.35 2.88 -12.92
N THR A 543 16.96 1.85 -13.69
CA THR A 543 15.92 0.94 -13.24
C THR A 543 16.38 0.16 -12.00
N ARG A 544 15.44 -0.22 -11.14
CA ARG A 544 15.72 -0.98 -9.90
C ARG A 544 16.52 -2.27 -10.11
N GLY A 545 16.47 -2.84 -11.30
CA GLY A 545 17.23 -4.04 -11.65
C GLY A 545 18.67 -3.77 -12.10
N GLN A 546 19.03 -2.50 -12.34
CA GLN A 546 20.37 -2.06 -12.74
C GLN A 546 21.16 -1.44 -11.57
N LEU A 547 20.48 -0.98 -10.53
CA LEU A 547 21.04 -0.58 -9.23
C LEU A 547 21.22 -1.81 -8.34
#